data_8ed50fc1d14ff35625080891c3258e60
#
_entry.id   8ed50fc1d14ff35625080891c3258e60
#
_cell.length_a   1.000
_cell.length_b   1.000
_cell.length_c   1.000
_cell.angle_alpha   90.00
_cell.angle_beta   90.00
_cell.angle_gamma   90.00
#
_symmetry.space_group_name_H-M   'P 1'
#
loop_
_entity.id
_entity.type
_entity.pdbx_description
1 polymer ?
#
loop_
_entity_poly.entity_id
_entity_poly.type
_entity_poly.pdbx_seq_one_letter_code
_entity_poly.pdbx_strand_id
1 'polypeptide(L)'
;MLTFGDMLGLWLLLPALGGLFCLVLPTARAVLNTVVAGVAGVAGLGLACAWAALARGPLFGAGQWLHLDALSAVHAAVMLAVFGISSLFARVYFLAGPPGHPLTLIEARRFGALWFGSLAAMTLVLLSNNLGILWVGVETTTLVTAFLICLHKTPESLEATWKYLIVCSVGVAFAFMGILLFGAAASTAASASASFLHWTHLRTLASSLDPR
;
A
#
# COMPACT_ATOMS: atom_id res chain seq x y z
N MET A 1 9.57 -18.61 17.75
CA MET A 1 8.19 -18.09 17.85
C MET A 1 8.20 -16.73 17.18
N LEU A 2 7.42 -16.51 16.12
CA LEU A 2 7.37 -15.20 15.43
C LEU A 2 6.82 -14.15 16.39
N THR A 3 7.50 -13.02 16.48
CA THR A 3 7.00 -11.86 17.23
C THR A 3 5.92 -11.14 16.42
N PHE A 4 5.08 -10.34 17.05
CA PHE A 4 4.10 -9.51 16.32
C PHE A 4 4.78 -8.53 15.37
N GLY A 5 5.98 -8.05 15.71
CA GLY A 5 6.79 -7.22 14.84
C GLY A 5 7.21 -7.93 13.56
N ASP A 6 7.58 -9.21 13.65
CA ASP A 6 7.92 -10.04 12.48
C ASP A 6 6.69 -10.28 11.60
N MET A 7 5.50 -10.44 12.21
CA MET A 7 4.23 -10.61 11.46
C MET A 7 3.88 -9.36 10.65
N LEU A 8 4.11 -8.15 11.18
CA LEU A 8 3.90 -6.89 10.43
C LEU A 8 4.86 -6.79 9.25
N GLY A 9 6.14 -7.14 9.45
CA GLY A 9 7.12 -7.21 8.38
C GLY A 9 6.75 -8.23 7.30
N LEU A 10 6.31 -9.42 7.71
CA LEU A 10 5.85 -10.45 6.79
C LEU A 10 4.62 -10.00 6.00
N TRP A 11 3.65 -9.35 6.65
CA TRP A 11 2.47 -8.82 5.99
C TRP A 11 2.80 -7.78 4.92
N LEU A 12 3.81 -6.94 5.15
CA LEU A 12 4.30 -5.98 4.17
C LEU A 12 5.04 -6.64 2.99
N LEU A 13 5.86 -7.66 3.26
CA LEU A 13 6.69 -8.31 2.24
C LEU A 13 5.92 -9.31 1.37
N LEU A 14 4.91 -9.96 1.92
CA LEU A 14 4.15 -11.02 1.24
C LEU A 14 3.54 -10.56 -0.09
N PRO A 15 2.86 -9.40 -0.18
CA PRO A 15 2.35 -8.93 -1.47
C PRO A 15 3.48 -8.57 -2.44
N ALA A 16 4.60 -7.99 -1.99
CA ALA A 16 5.73 -7.70 -2.88
C ALA A 16 6.30 -8.98 -3.50
N LEU A 17 6.48 -10.04 -2.70
CA LEU A 17 6.91 -11.35 -3.18
C LEU A 17 5.86 -11.99 -4.11
N GLY A 18 4.57 -11.84 -3.80
CA GLY A 18 3.48 -12.28 -4.67
C GLY A 18 3.52 -11.64 -6.05
N GLY A 19 3.81 -10.34 -6.11
CA GLY A 19 4.00 -9.61 -7.36
C GLY A 19 5.17 -10.13 -8.19
N LEU A 20 6.32 -10.35 -7.57
CA LEU A 20 7.49 -10.94 -8.23
C LEU A 20 7.20 -12.38 -8.70
N PHE A 21 6.50 -13.16 -7.91
CA PHE A 21 6.12 -14.53 -8.29
C PHE A 21 5.20 -14.54 -9.52
N CYS A 22 4.29 -13.59 -9.66
CA CYS A 22 3.43 -13.48 -10.83
C CYS A 22 4.21 -13.31 -12.15
N LEU A 23 5.42 -12.73 -12.12
CA LEU A 23 6.23 -12.50 -13.33
C LEU A 23 6.80 -13.79 -13.94
N VAL A 24 6.92 -14.85 -13.15
CA VAL A 24 7.52 -16.12 -13.60
C VAL A 24 6.49 -17.19 -13.96
N LEU A 25 5.20 -16.98 -13.67
CA LEU A 25 4.15 -17.96 -13.91
C LEU A 25 3.92 -18.20 -15.41
N PRO A 26 3.70 -19.48 -15.85
CA PRO A 26 3.67 -19.82 -17.27
C PRO A 26 2.36 -19.55 -17.99
N THR A 27 1.25 -19.30 -17.25
CA THR A 27 -0.08 -19.12 -17.86
C THR A 27 -0.84 -17.97 -17.21
N ALA A 28 -1.65 -17.26 -18.01
CA ALA A 28 -2.50 -16.17 -17.50
C ALA A 28 -3.48 -16.67 -16.42
N ARG A 29 -4.02 -17.89 -16.58
CA ARG A 29 -4.90 -18.49 -15.57
C ARG A 29 -4.19 -18.75 -14.23
N ALA A 30 -2.91 -19.21 -14.28
CA ALA A 30 -2.11 -19.40 -13.08
C ALA A 30 -1.88 -18.06 -12.37
N VAL A 31 -1.54 -16.99 -13.10
CA VAL A 31 -1.36 -15.65 -12.54
C VAL A 31 -2.64 -15.19 -11.83
N LEU A 32 -3.79 -15.26 -12.49
CA LEU A 32 -5.06 -14.80 -11.91
C LEU A 32 -5.47 -15.62 -10.68
N ASN A 33 -5.22 -16.94 -10.68
CA ASN A 33 -5.44 -17.79 -9.51
C ASN A 33 -4.48 -17.41 -8.36
N THR A 34 -3.22 -17.12 -8.66
CA THR A 34 -2.22 -16.65 -7.68
C THR A 34 -2.62 -15.31 -7.10
N VAL A 35 -3.16 -14.38 -7.91
CA VAL A 35 -3.68 -13.10 -7.41
C VAL A 35 -4.77 -13.33 -6.37
N VAL A 36 -5.77 -14.16 -6.67
CA VAL A 36 -6.87 -14.44 -5.71
C VAL A 36 -6.35 -15.14 -4.46
N ALA A 37 -5.58 -16.21 -4.61
CA ALA A 37 -5.07 -16.98 -3.48
C ALA A 37 -4.09 -16.18 -2.62
N GLY A 38 -3.20 -15.40 -3.26
CA GLY A 38 -2.22 -14.58 -2.57
C GLY A 38 -2.87 -13.42 -1.83
N VAL A 39 -3.85 -12.73 -2.44
CA VAL A 39 -4.61 -11.68 -1.74
C VAL A 39 -5.39 -12.28 -0.57
N ALA A 40 -5.98 -13.47 -0.70
CA ALA A 40 -6.65 -14.14 0.42
C ALA A 40 -5.66 -14.48 1.55
N GLY A 41 -4.46 -14.95 1.23
CA GLY A 41 -3.40 -15.20 2.23
C GLY A 41 -2.93 -13.94 2.94
N VAL A 42 -2.69 -12.85 2.18
CA VAL A 42 -2.35 -11.53 2.72
C VAL A 42 -3.48 -10.99 3.60
N ALA A 43 -4.74 -11.16 3.17
CA ALA A 43 -5.91 -10.76 3.94
C ALA A 43 -6.02 -11.54 5.26
N GLY A 44 -5.81 -12.86 5.24
CA GLY A 44 -5.81 -13.67 6.46
C GLY A 44 -4.79 -13.20 7.48
N LEU A 45 -3.55 -12.95 7.03
CA LEU A 45 -2.48 -12.44 7.91
C LEU A 45 -2.78 -11.02 8.41
N GLY A 46 -3.20 -10.12 7.50
CA GLY A 46 -3.50 -8.73 7.84
C GLY A 46 -4.67 -8.60 8.81
N LEU A 47 -5.74 -9.39 8.62
CA LEU A 47 -6.88 -9.41 9.55
C LEU A 47 -6.50 -10.01 10.91
N ALA A 48 -5.61 -11.00 10.95
CA ALA A 48 -5.08 -11.51 12.21
C ALA A 48 -4.26 -10.46 12.97
N CYS A 49 -3.41 -9.69 12.27
CA CYS A 49 -2.68 -8.56 12.85
C CYS A 49 -3.64 -7.45 13.32
N ALA A 50 -4.64 -7.10 12.50
CA ALA A 50 -5.65 -6.10 12.85
C ALA A 50 -6.43 -6.49 14.11
N TRP A 51 -6.89 -7.73 14.18
CA TRP A 51 -7.54 -8.27 15.37
C TRP A 51 -6.64 -8.21 16.62
N ALA A 52 -5.36 -8.59 16.46
CA ALA A 52 -4.40 -8.52 17.58
C ALA A 52 -4.19 -7.08 18.05
N ALA A 53 -4.12 -6.10 17.13
CA ALA A 53 -4.01 -4.68 17.48
C ALA A 53 -5.25 -4.15 18.22
N LEU A 54 -6.44 -4.57 17.81
CA LEU A 54 -7.69 -4.20 18.50
C LEU A 54 -7.83 -4.84 19.88
N ALA A 55 -7.39 -6.09 20.03
CA ALA A 55 -7.54 -6.85 21.27
C ALA A 55 -6.46 -6.55 22.33
N ARG A 56 -5.24 -6.21 21.89
CA ARG A 56 -4.06 -6.08 22.78
C ARG A 56 -3.47 -4.67 22.82
N GLY A 57 -3.94 -3.76 21.96
CA GLY A 57 -3.38 -2.43 21.76
C GLY A 57 -2.40 -2.35 20.60
N PRO A 58 -1.82 -1.16 20.37
CA PRO A 58 -0.97 -0.89 19.22
C PRO A 58 0.21 -1.86 19.10
N LEU A 59 0.48 -2.34 17.89
CA LEU A 59 1.60 -3.23 17.57
C LEU A 59 2.71 -2.44 16.88
N PHE A 60 3.96 -2.77 17.22
CA PHE A 60 5.15 -2.18 16.63
C PHE A 60 6.04 -3.24 15.98
N GLY A 61 6.69 -2.87 14.88
CA GLY A 61 7.62 -3.72 14.16
C GLY A 61 8.79 -2.95 13.55
N ALA A 62 9.82 -3.69 13.11
CA ALA A 62 10.99 -3.13 12.43
C ALA A 62 11.61 -1.92 13.15
N GLY A 63 11.90 -2.03 14.44
CA GLY A 63 12.52 -0.95 15.23
C GLY A 63 11.64 0.30 15.35
N GLN A 64 10.33 0.15 15.43
CA GLN A 64 9.30 1.21 15.49
C GLN A 64 9.01 1.92 14.16
N TRP A 65 9.56 1.47 13.05
CA TRP A 65 9.20 1.98 11.72
C TRP A 65 7.80 1.57 11.28
N LEU A 66 7.36 0.39 11.73
CA LEU A 66 6.01 -0.12 11.49
C LEU A 66 5.18 0.02 12.75
N HIS A 67 3.97 0.54 12.59
CA HIS A 67 3.01 0.78 13.66
C HIS A 67 1.60 0.43 13.16
N LEU A 68 0.91 -0.42 13.92
CA LEU A 68 -0.48 -0.78 13.64
C LEU A 68 -1.33 -0.43 14.87
N ASP A 69 -2.12 0.61 14.76
CA ASP A 69 -3.10 1.02 15.77
C ASP A 69 -4.53 0.63 15.38
N ALA A 70 -5.49 0.97 16.22
CA ALA A 70 -6.90 0.65 15.96
C ALA A 70 -7.44 1.31 14.68
N LEU A 71 -6.98 2.53 14.36
CA LEU A 71 -7.40 3.24 13.15
C LEU A 71 -6.86 2.53 11.90
N SER A 72 -5.55 2.23 11.88
CA SER A 72 -4.91 1.48 10.80
C SER A 72 -5.51 0.08 10.66
N ALA A 73 -5.87 -0.59 11.76
CA ALA A 73 -6.50 -1.91 11.73
C ALA A 73 -7.87 -1.89 11.03
N VAL A 74 -8.71 -0.90 11.30
CA VAL A 74 -10.01 -0.74 10.64
C VAL A 74 -9.84 -0.46 9.15
N HIS A 75 -8.95 0.48 8.79
CA HIS A 75 -8.66 0.79 7.38
C HIS A 75 -8.07 -0.42 6.64
N ALA A 76 -7.20 -1.19 7.29
CA ALA A 76 -6.66 -2.42 6.73
C ALA A 76 -7.76 -3.45 6.44
N ALA A 77 -8.72 -3.63 7.34
CA ALA A 77 -9.84 -4.54 7.10
C ALA A 77 -10.67 -4.13 5.88
N VAL A 78 -10.97 -2.84 5.73
CA VAL A 78 -11.69 -2.31 4.55
C VAL A 78 -10.86 -2.50 3.29
N MET A 79 -9.59 -2.14 3.29
CA MET A 79 -8.68 -2.31 2.17
C MET A 79 -8.61 -3.76 1.71
N LEU A 80 -8.40 -4.70 2.64
CA LEU A 80 -8.29 -6.13 2.33
C LEU A 80 -9.60 -6.71 1.79
N ALA A 81 -10.75 -6.26 2.30
CA ALA A 81 -12.06 -6.65 1.77
C ALA A 81 -12.23 -6.18 0.31
N VAL A 82 -11.90 -4.92 0.02
CA VAL A 82 -11.96 -4.36 -1.33
C VAL A 82 -11.02 -5.10 -2.27
N PHE A 83 -9.76 -5.33 -1.87
CA PHE A 83 -8.82 -6.10 -2.69
C PHE A 83 -9.28 -7.55 -2.93
N GLY A 84 -9.86 -8.21 -1.92
CA GLY A 84 -10.42 -9.55 -2.04
C GLY A 84 -11.54 -9.62 -3.08
N ILE A 85 -12.56 -8.78 -2.94
CA ILE A 85 -13.70 -8.71 -3.86
C ILE A 85 -13.24 -8.36 -5.27
N SER A 86 -12.38 -7.32 -5.40
CA SER A 86 -11.88 -6.88 -6.69
C SER A 86 -11.00 -7.93 -7.38
N SER A 87 -10.22 -8.71 -6.63
CA SER A 87 -9.42 -9.81 -7.17
C SER A 87 -10.28 -10.94 -7.74
N LEU A 88 -11.38 -11.27 -7.05
CA LEU A 88 -12.36 -12.25 -7.54
C LEU A 88 -13.04 -11.75 -8.81
N PHE A 89 -13.46 -10.49 -8.82
CA PHE A 89 -14.05 -9.87 -10.00
C PHE A 89 -13.08 -9.83 -11.19
N ALA A 90 -11.85 -9.38 -10.97
CA ALA A 90 -10.82 -9.33 -12.00
C ALA A 90 -10.53 -10.71 -12.59
N ARG A 91 -10.49 -11.75 -11.74
CA ARG A 91 -10.32 -13.13 -12.21
C ARG A 91 -11.45 -13.55 -13.14
N VAL A 92 -12.70 -13.32 -12.76
CA VAL A 92 -13.87 -13.67 -13.58
C VAL A 92 -13.85 -12.88 -14.89
N TYR A 93 -13.64 -11.58 -14.82
CA TYR A 93 -13.61 -10.68 -15.95
C TYR A 93 -12.56 -11.08 -16.99
N PHE A 94 -11.33 -11.29 -16.57
CA PHE A 94 -10.23 -11.64 -17.49
C PHE A 94 -10.30 -13.08 -18.00
N LEU A 95 -10.87 -14.03 -17.25
CA LEU A 95 -11.07 -15.40 -17.73
C LEU A 95 -12.24 -15.51 -18.70
N ALA A 96 -13.28 -14.69 -18.55
CA ALA A 96 -14.38 -14.61 -19.50
C ALA A 96 -13.94 -14.03 -20.85
N GLY A 97 -12.84 -13.24 -20.85
CA GLY A 97 -12.31 -12.55 -22.00
C GLY A 97 -13.19 -11.36 -22.41
N PRO A 98 -12.73 -10.12 -22.21
CA PRO A 98 -13.46 -8.96 -22.72
C PRO A 98 -13.57 -9.06 -24.25
N PRO A 99 -14.70 -8.65 -24.85
CA PRO A 99 -14.91 -8.72 -26.29
C PRO A 99 -13.79 -8.02 -27.06
N GLY A 100 -13.11 -8.74 -27.96
CA GLY A 100 -12.08 -8.19 -28.82
C GLY A 100 -10.65 -8.13 -28.26
N HIS A 101 -10.45 -8.37 -26.96
CA HIS A 101 -9.12 -8.28 -26.33
C HIS A 101 -8.91 -9.39 -25.29
N PRO A 102 -8.54 -10.62 -25.73
CA PRO A 102 -8.16 -11.67 -24.78
C PRO A 102 -6.90 -11.27 -24.01
N LEU A 103 -6.88 -11.49 -22.70
CA LEU A 103 -5.74 -11.19 -21.85
C LEU A 103 -4.53 -12.03 -22.25
N THR A 104 -3.47 -11.37 -22.70
CA THR A 104 -2.20 -12.05 -23.00
C THR A 104 -1.46 -12.44 -21.71
N LEU A 105 -0.53 -13.40 -21.80
CA LEU A 105 0.29 -13.78 -20.66
C LEU A 105 1.11 -12.61 -20.10
N ILE A 106 1.60 -11.74 -20.99
CA ILE A 106 2.41 -10.57 -20.58
C ILE A 106 1.55 -9.58 -19.80
N GLU A 107 0.34 -9.33 -20.27
CA GLU A 107 -0.62 -8.44 -19.58
C GLU A 107 -1.07 -9.04 -18.24
N ALA A 108 -1.34 -10.36 -18.19
CA ALA A 108 -1.65 -11.04 -16.95
C ALA A 108 -0.52 -10.89 -15.92
N ARG A 109 0.72 -11.12 -16.31
CA ARG A 109 1.89 -10.97 -15.44
C ARG A 109 2.05 -9.52 -14.95
N ARG A 110 1.89 -8.53 -15.85
CA ARG A 110 1.91 -7.11 -15.49
C ARG A 110 0.77 -6.77 -14.52
N PHE A 111 -0.44 -7.23 -14.80
CA PHE A 111 -1.57 -7.06 -13.90
C PHE A 111 -1.28 -7.62 -12.51
N GLY A 112 -0.84 -8.88 -12.40
CA GLY A 112 -0.54 -9.51 -11.11
C GLY A 112 0.56 -8.78 -10.34
N ALA A 113 1.65 -8.40 -11.01
CA ALA A 113 2.74 -7.66 -10.39
C ALA A 113 2.30 -6.28 -9.89
N LEU A 114 1.57 -5.51 -10.71
CA LEU A 114 1.07 -4.20 -10.32
C LEU A 114 -0.03 -4.28 -9.26
N TRP A 115 -0.90 -5.29 -9.32
CA TRP A 115 -1.94 -5.53 -8.33
C TRP A 115 -1.36 -5.77 -6.94
N PHE A 116 -0.41 -6.69 -6.83
CA PHE A 116 0.30 -6.92 -5.57
C PHE A 116 1.20 -5.74 -5.18
N GLY A 117 1.78 -5.03 -6.14
CA GLY A 117 2.55 -3.81 -5.91
C GLY A 117 1.70 -2.73 -5.25
N SER A 118 0.46 -2.52 -5.72
CA SER A 118 -0.48 -1.58 -5.11
C SER A 118 -0.90 -2.02 -3.70
N LEU A 119 -1.14 -3.32 -3.49
CA LEU A 119 -1.44 -3.86 -2.17
C LEU A 119 -0.26 -3.67 -1.19
N ALA A 120 0.99 -3.90 -1.66
CA ALA A 120 2.19 -3.66 -0.85
C ALA A 120 2.35 -2.19 -0.48
N ALA A 121 2.18 -1.28 -1.45
CA ALA A 121 2.28 0.16 -1.23
C ALA A 121 1.21 0.67 -0.25
N MET A 122 -0.05 0.23 -0.40
CA MET A 122 -1.12 0.58 0.54
C MET A 122 -0.88 0.00 1.94
N THR A 123 -0.35 -1.23 2.03
CA THR A 123 0.04 -1.82 3.31
C THR A 123 1.16 -1.02 3.97
N LEU A 124 2.16 -0.56 3.19
CA LEU A 124 3.22 0.32 3.69
C LEU A 124 2.65 1.63 4.26
N VAL A 125 1.70 2.27 3.56
CA VAL A 125 1.02 3.49 4.04
C VAL A 125 0.36 3.25 5.39
N LEU A 126 -0.41 2.15 5.52
CA LEU A 126 -1.16 1.84 6.75
C LEU A 126 -0.27 1.47 7.94
N LEU A 127 0.88 0.87 7.68
CA LEU A 127 1.82 0.44 8.72
C LEU A 127 2.90 1.46 9.02
N SER A 128 3.05 2.53 8.24
CA SER A 128 4.15 3.47 8.43
C SER A 128 3.98 4.31 9.68
N ASN A 129 4.99 4.29 10.56
CA ASN A 129 5.12 5.20 11.69
C ASN A 129 5.93 6.46 11.34
N ASN A 130 6.38 6.60 10.09
CA ASN A 130 7.18 7.74 9.65
C ASN A 130 6.46 8.45 8.50
N LEU A 131 6.24 9.77 8.63
CA LEU A 131 5.51 10.57 7.65
C LEU A 131 6.21 10.60 6.27
N GLY A 132 7.54 10.54 6.23
CA GLY A 132 8.28 10.46 4.97
C GLY A 132 8.05 9.13 4.25
N ILE A 133 8.08 8.01 4.98
CA ILE A 133 7.78 6.69 4.41
C ILE A 133 6.31 6.58 4.01
N LEU A 134 5.40 7.15 4.81
CA LEU A 134 3.98 7.24 4.47
C LEU A 134 3.80 7.96 3.13
N TRP A 135 4.48 9.10 2.94
CA TRP A 135 4.45 9.82 1.68
C TRP A 135 4.98 8.98 0.50
N VAL A 136 6.12 8.30 0.68
CA VAL A 136 6.67 7.38 -0.33
C VAL A 136 5.66 6.28 -0.68
N GLY A 137 4.96 5.73 0.32
CA GLY A 137 3.91 4.73 0.10
C GLY A 137 2.74 5.26 -0.73
N VAL A 138 2.27 6.47 -0.43
CA VAL A 138 1.20 7.14 -1.20
C VAL A 138 1.63 7.37 -2.65
N GLU A 139 2.83 7.91 -2.87
CA GLU A 139 3.36 8.14 -4.22
C GLU A 139 3.54 6.83 -4.98
N THR A 140 4.06 5.79 -4.33
CA THR A 140 4.19 4.46 -4.93
C THR A 140 2.83 3.89 -5.34
N THR A 141 1.79 4.06 -4.50
CA THR A 141 0.43 3.65 -4.83
C THR A 141 -0.07 4.36 -6.09
N THR A 142 0.14 5.67 -6.17
CA THR A 142 -0.26 6.49 -7.33
C THR A 142 0.42 6.02 -8.61
N LEU A 143 1.73 5.81 -8.57
CA LEU A 143 2.50 5.36 -9.73
C LEU A 143 2.08 3.96 -10.19
N VAL A 144 1.95 3.01 -9.26
CA VAL A 144 1.57 1.63 -9.58
C VAL A 144 0.16 1.56 -10.16
N THR A 145 -0.79 2.31 -9.61
CA THR A 145 -2.16 2.36 -10.14
C THR A 145 -2.25 3.07 -11.49
N ALA A 146 -1.40 4.05 -11.77
CA ALA A 146 -1.29 4.66 -13.09
C ALA A 146 -0.93 3.62 -14.18
N PHE A 147 0.02 2.73 -13.87
CA PHE A 147 0.36 1.64 -14.79
C PHE A 147 -0.76 0.59 -14.94
N LEU A 148 -1.62 0.42 -13.94
CA LEU A 148 -2.82 -0.42 -14.07
C LEU A 148 -3.86 0.20 -15.02
N ILE A 149 -4.02 1.53 -15.04
CA ILE A 149 -4.89 2.23 -15.99
C ILE A 149 -4.41 1.97 -17.43
N CYS A 150 -3.10 1.92 -17.65
CA CYS A 150 -2.47 1.68 -18.94
C CYS A 150 -2.12 0.19 -19.20
N LEU A 151 -2.88 -0.74 -18.61
CA LEU A 151 -2.66 -2.18 -18.81
C LEU A 151 -2.81 -2.56 -20.29
N HIS A 152 -3.89 -2.09 -20.94
CA HIS A 152 -4.09 -2.13 -22.37
C HIS A 152 -3.68 -0.79 -22.98
N LYS A 153 -2.64 -0.80 -23.82
CA LYS A 153 -2.06 0.42 -24.40
C LYS A 153 -2.91 0.93 -25.56
N THR A 154 -3.89 1.76 -25.25
CA THR A 154 -4.66 2.52 -26.24
C THR A 154 -4.37 4.02 -26.08
N PRO A 155 -4.62 4.85 -27.12
CA PRO A 155 -4.48 6.30 -27.00
C PRO A 155 -5.28 6.86 -25.82
N GLU A 156 -6.50 6.37 -25.61
CA GLU A 156 -7.40 6.80 -24.55
C GLU A 156 -6.86 6.41 -23.15
N SER A 157 -6.29 5.20 -23.01
CA SER A 157 -5.70 4.76 -21.74
C SER A 157 -4.43 5.56 -21.39
N LEU A 158 -3.64 5.93 -22.41
CA LEU A 158 -2.48 6.79 -22.22
C LEU A 158 -2.89 8.19 -21.80
N GLU A 159 -3.91 8.77 -22.46
CA GLU A 159 -4.45 10.08 -22.10
C GLU A 159 -4.98 10.08 -20.66
N ALA A 160 -5.76 9.07 -20.28
CA ALA A 160 -6.28 8.91 -18.91
C ALA A 160 -5.14 8.80 -17.89
N THR A 161 -4.09 8.02 -18.19
CA THR A 161 -2.91 7.85 -17.34
C THR A 161 -2.18 9.16 -17.10
N TRP A 162 -1.94 9.96 -18.15
CA TRP A 162 -1.30 11.26 -18.02
C TRP A 162 -2.13 12.23 -17.18
N LYS A 163 -3.43 12.33 -17.43
CA LYS A 163 -4.34 13.17 -16.63
C LYS A 163 -4.31 12.77 -15.16
N TYR A 164 -4.38 11.48 -14.89
CA TYR A 164 -4.31 10.93 -13.53
C TYR A 164 -2.98 11.30 -12.84
N LEU A 165 -1.84 11.07 -13.51
CA LEU A 165 -0.52 11.38 -12.95
C LEU A 165 -0.36 12.86 -12.63
N ILE A 166 -0.73 13.76 -13.55
CA ILE A 166 -0.58 15.22 -13.34
C ILE A 166 -1.41 15.67 -12.12
N VAL A 167 -2.68 15.25 -12.04
CA VAL A 167 -3.56 15.66 -10.93
C VAL A 167 -3.05 15.13 -9.60
N CYS A 168 -2.68 13.85 -9.55
CA CYS A 168 -2.20 13.23 -8.31
C CYS A 168 -0.84 13.78 -7.88
N SER A 169 0.13 13.95 -8.80
CA SER A 169 1.47 14.43 -8.47
C SER A 169 1.45 15.81 -7.83
N VAL A 170 0.58 16.71 -8.31
CA VAL A 170 0.44 18.05 -7.72
C VAL A 170 -0.05 17.94 -6.28
N GLY A 171 -1.09 17.12 -6.02
CA GLY A 171 -1.61 16.91 -4.67
C GLY A 171 -0.57 16.31 -3.71
N VAL A 172 0.15 15.28 -4.18
CA VAL A 172 1.20 14.60 -3.39
C VAL A 172 2.40 15.50 -3.13
N ALA A 173 2.74 16.40 -4.07
CA ALA A 173 3.79 17.40 -3.87
C ALA A 173 3.44 18.40 -2.76
N PHE A 174 2.19 18.90 -2.71
CA PHE A 174 1.71 19.74 -1.61
C PHE A 174 1.69 18.99 -0.27
N ALA A 175 1.29 17.73 -0.26
CA ALA A 175 1.35 16.90 0.95
C ALA A 175 2.80 16.76 1.45
N PHE A 176 3.78 16.57 0.55
CA PHE A 176 5.19 16.52 0.91
C PHE A 176 5.68 17.83 1.52
N MET A 177 5.31 18.97 0.92
CA MET A 177 5.63 20.28 1.48
C MET A 177 5.07 20.42 2.90
N GLY A 178 3.81 19.99 3.13
CA GLY A 178 3.20 19.97 4.46
C GLY A 178 3.98 19.12 5.46
N ILE A 179 4.44 17.94 5.06
CA ILE A 179 5.27 17.06 5.90
C ILE A 179 6.61 17.74 6.26
N LEU A 180 7.26 18.41 5.31
CA LEU A 180 8.51 19.13 5.56
C LEU A 180 8.32 20.30 6.53
N LEU A 181 7.26 21.09 6.37
CA LEU A 181 6.94 22.20 7.27
C LEU A 181 6.61 21.68 8.67
N PHE A 182 5.85 20.60 8.76
CA PHE A 182 5.53 19.97 10.05
C PHE A 182 6.79 19.41 10.74
N GLY A 183 7.68 18.77 9.98
CA GLY A 183 8.97 18.29 10.47
C GLY A 183 9.87 19.44 10.95
N ALA A 184 9.90 20.57 10.23
CA ALA A 184 10.64 21.76 10.63
C ALA A 184 10.10 22.36 11.94
N ALA A 185 8.78 22.48 12.08
CA ALA A 185 8.15 22.95 13.31
C ALA A 185 8.45 22.02 14.50
N ALA A 186 8.39 20.69 14.29
CA ALA A 186 8.72 19.71 15.31
C ALA A 186 10.20 19.76 15.74
N SER A 187 11.12 20.04 14.80
CA SER A 187 12.56 20.13 15.09
C SER A 187 12.93 21.31 15.97
N THR A 188 12.17 22.41 15.92
CA THR A 188 12.37 23.58 16.77
C THR A 188 11.85 23.35 18.19
N ALA A 189 10.85 22.48 18.38
CA ALA A 189 10.24 22.17 19.68
C ALA A 189 10.96 21.06 20.43
N ALA A 190 11.73 20.21 19.73
CA ALA A 190 12.42 19.07 20.32
C ALA A 190 13.94 19.30 20.40
N SER A 191 14.56 19.10 21.56
CA SER A 191 16.02 18.99 21.68
C SER A 191 16.52 17.77 20.89
N ALA A 192 17.17 18.04 19.77
CA ALA A 192 18.17 17.22 19.03
C ALA A 192 18.10 15.68 18.99
N SER A 193 16.95 15.03 19.02
CA SER A 193 16.86 13.58 18.84
C SER A 193 16.17 13.21 17.51
N ALA A 194 16.76 12.28 16.79
CA ALA A 194 16.65 11.97 15.36
C ALA A 194 15.28 11.48 14.83
N SER A 195 14.14 11.81 15.41
CA SER A 195 12.85 11.22 15.02
C SER A 195 11.74 12.22 14.68
N PHE A 196 12.08 13.35 14.07
CA PHE A 196 11.11 14.43 13.80
C PHE A 196 9.92 14.04 12.93
N LEU A 197 10.00 12.95 12.20
CA LEU A 197 8.94 12.49 11.30
C LEU A 197 8.18 11.25 11.82
N HIS A 198 8.51 10.75 13.02
CA HIS A 198 7.77 9.63 13.60
C HIS A 198 6.42 10.09 14.14
N TRP A 199 5.34 9.50 13.62
CA TRP A 199 3.97 9.83 14.00
C TRP A 199 3.72 9.73 15.51
N THR A 200 4.17 8.65 16.13
CA THR A 200 4.02 8.44 17.58
C THR A 200 4.71 9.51 18.40
N HIS A 201 5.86 10.00 17.97
CA HIS A 201 6.59 11.09 18.64
C HIS A 201 5.90 12.44 18.40
N LEU A 202 5.51 12.74 17.15
CA LEU A 202 4.80 13.97 16.81
C LEU A 202 3.49 14.11 17.59
N ARG A 203 2.76 13.01 17.79
CA ARG A 203 1.53 13.00 18.60
C ARG A 203 1.77 13.40 20.05
N THR A 204 2.92 13.06 20.65
CA THR A 204 3.27 13.48 22.01
C THR A 204 3.71 14.94 22.08
N LEU A 205 4.29 15.46 21.01
CA LEU A 205 4.72 16.87 20.91
C LEU A 205 3.60 17.82 20.53
N ALA A 206 2.48 17.33 20.03
CA ALA A 206 1.40 18.15 19.46
C ALA A 206 0.88 19.25 20.40
N SER A 207 0.87 18.98 21.72
CA SER A 207 0.45 19.96 22.74
C SER A 207 1.46 21.08 23.00
N SER A 208 2.71 20.91 22.57
CA SER A 208 3.80 21.87 22.73
C SER A 208 4.17 22.63 21.45
N LEU A 209 3.53 22.30 20.32
CA LEU A 209 3.76 22.97 19.05
C LEU A 209 3.06 24.35 19.07
N ASP A 210 3.77 25.40 18.60
CA ASP A 210 3.21 26.74 18.45
C ASP A 210 2.10 26.74 17.37
N PRO A 211 0.90 27.22 17.66
CA PRO A 211 -0.20 27.28 16.69
C PRO A 211 -0.07 28.38 15.62
N ARG A 212 1.03 29.12 15.59
CA ARG A 212 1.27 30.25 14.66
C ARG A 212 1.91 29.84 13.35
#